data_c3a26dfcfc2d5e9384a3b0216ae65ea3
#
_entry.id   c3a26dfcfc2d5e9384a3b0216ae65ea3
#
_cell.length_a   1.000
_cell.length_b   1.000
_cell.length_c   1.000
_cell.angle_alpha   90.00
_cell.angle_beta   90.00
_cell.angle_gamma   90.00
#
_symmetry.space_group_name_H-M   'P 1'
#
loop_
_entity.id
_entity.type
_entity.pdbx_description
1 polymer ?
#
loop_
_entity_poly.entity_id
_entity_poly.type
_entity_poly.pdbx_seq_one_letter_code
_entity_poly.pdbx_strand_id
1 'polypeptide(L)'
;GLGDVYKRQDHERGHIFTDRLLNLRGEKLTMFMGSNTIKNIISKLEGDIEFINKDRLSKLIYTGHKKISRIETKSAIIAFSTEEVYAIAEFIRRQKGGAAIVMGSLSPKTRNSQVELYQSGDVDYLVATDAIGMRINMDIEQISFSSLKKFDGKKTRKLRTTEISQIAGRAGRYKNDGAFGVTGDCQNLEVDEIERIETCLLYTSPSQRDS
;
A
#
# COMPACT_ATOMS: atom_id res chain seq x y z
N GLY A 1 -8.76 -11.22 0.95
CA GLY A 1 -9.28 -10.47 -0.13
C GLY A 1 -8.78 -10.92 -1.46
N LEU A 2 -9.02 -10.16 -2.51
CA LEU A 2 -8.32 -10.33 -3.78
C LEU A 2 -6.80 -10.26 -3.57
N GLY A 3 -6.36 -9.52 -2.55
CA GLY A 3 -5.00 -9.66 -2.06
C GLY A 3 -4.62 -11.10 -1.72
N ASP A 4 -5.54 -11.95 -1.29
CA ASP A 4 -5.24 -13.34 -0.96
C ASP A 4 -5.48 -14.30 -2.12
N VAL A 5 -6.32 -13.95 -3.09
CA VAL A 5 -6.37 -14.65 -4.39
C VAL A 5 -5.11 -14.35 -5.19
N TYR A 6 -4.60 -13.12 -5.16
CA TYR A 6 -3.30 -12.78 -5.72
C TYR A 6 -2.13 -13.32 -4.88
N LYS A 7 -2.25 -13.39 -3.57
CA LYS A 7 -1.29 -14.08 -2.69
C LYS A 7 -1.37 -15.61 -2.83
N ARG A 8 -2.50 -16.15 -3.23
CA ARG A 8 -2.63 -17.55 -3.66
C ARG A 8 -1.92 -17.83 -4.98
N GLN A 9 -1.76 -16.80 -5.82
CA GLN A 9 -0.92 -16.81 -7.02
C GLN A 9 0.53 -16.36 -6.74
N ASP A 10 0.80 -15.85 -5.54
CA ASP A 10 2.15 -15.62 -5.05
C ASP A 10 2.75 -16.98 -4.68
N HIS A 11 3.74 -17.39 -5.49
CA HIS A 11 4.41 -18.68 -5.35
C HIS A 11 5.04 -18.90 -3.97
N GLU A 12 5.37 -17.83 -3.24
CA GLU A 12 6.05 -17.94 -1.96
C GLU A 12 5.11 -17.97 -0.73
N ARG A 13 3.98 -17.30 -0.78
CA ARG A 13 3.13 -17.08 0.41
C ARG A 13 1.66 -17.46 0.26
N GLY A 14 1.19 -17.70 -0.96
CA GLY A 14 -0.22 -17.98 -1.22
C GLY A 14 -0.75 -19.19 -0.47
N HIS A 15 0.03 -20.24 -0.38
CA HIS A 15 -0.32 -21.48 0.31
C HIS A 15 -0.49 -21.27 1.83
N ILE A 16 0.34 -20.44 2.47
CA ILE A 16 0.28 -20.15 3.91
C ILE A 16 -1.04 -19.47 4.29
N PHE A 17 -1.49 -18.50 3.48
CA PHE A 17 -2.74 -17.80 3.74
C PHE A 17 -3.95 -18.71 3.50
N THR A 18 -3.90 -19.55 2.47
CA THR A 18 -4.96 -20.53 2.19
C THR A 18 -5.06 -21.56 3.30
N ASP A 19 -3.94 -22.10 3.74
CA ASP A 19 -3.90 -23.05 4.84
C ASP A 19 -4.48 -22.45 6.13
N ARG A 20 -4.06 -21.25 6.51
CA ARG A 20 -4.60 -20.55 7.68
C ARG A 20 -6.09 -20.26 7.57
N LEU A 21 -6.56 -19.85 6.38
CA LEU A 21 -7.98 -19.60 6.15
C LEU A 21 -8.82 -20.86 6.31
N LEU A 22 -8.30 -21.99 5.87
CA LEU A 22 -9.01 -23.27 5.91
C LEU A 22 -8.91 -23.97 7.27
N ASN A 23 -7.75 -23.92 7.92
CA ASN A 23 -7.44 -24.79 9.06
C ASN A 23 -7.29 -24.06 10.40
N LEU A 24 -7.04 -22.72 10.39
CA LEU A 24 -6.89 -21.98 11.63
C LEU A 24 -8.26 -21.70 12.27
N ARG A 25 -8.46 -22.22 13.48
CA ARG A 25 -9.66 -21.94 14.29
C ARG A 25 -9.24 -21.57 15.70
N GLY A 26 -9.89 -20.53 16.24
CA GLY A 26 -9.78 -20.16 17.65
C GLY A 26 -10.78 -20.93 18.50
N GLU A 27 -10.54 -21.03 19.78
CA GLU A 27 -11.44 -21.73 20.71
C GLU A 27 -12.84 -21.11 20.79
N LYS A 28 -12.92 -19.79 20.70
CA LYS A 28 -14.20 -19.06 20.81
C LYS A 28 -14.56 -18.29 19.54
N LEU A 29 -13.58 -17.67 18.91
CA LEU A 29 -13.76 -16.83 17.74
C LEU A 29 -12.53 -16.86 16.85
N THR A 30 -12.75 -16.97 15.55
CA THR A 30 -11.72 -16.76 14.54
C THR A 30 -12.12 -15.55 13.69
N MET A 31 -11.27 -14.54 13.63
CA MET A 31 -11.53 -13.33 12.84
C MET A 31 -10.53 -13.21 11.70
N PHE A 32 -11.04 -13.06 10.48
CA PHE A 32 -10.24 -12.77 9.29
C PHE A 32 -10.56 -11.37 8.78
N MET A 33 -9.55 -10.57 8.55
CA MET A 33 -9.69 -9.26 7.94
C MET A 33 -9.20 -9.31 6.49
N GLY A 34 -10.01 -8.80 5.60
CA GLY A 34 -9.70 -8.77 4.18
C GLY A 34 -10.62 -7.84 3.40
N SER A 35 -10.40 -7.77 2.10
CA SER A 35 -11.26 -7.02 1.19
C SER A 35 -12.56 -7.80 0.92
N ASN A 36 -13.65 -7.10 0.62
CA ASN A 36 -14.95 -7.68 0.26
C ASN A 36 -14.89 -8.67 -0.91
N THR A 37 -13.84 -8.61 -1.71
CA THR A 37 -13.66 -9.51 -2.88
C THR A 37 -13.53 -10.98 -2.54
N ILE A 38 -13.14 -11.33 -1.30
CA ILE A 38 -13.12 -12.74 -0.88
C ILE A 38 -14.44 -13.22 -0.31
N LYS A 39 -15.42 -12.32 -0.10
CA LYS A 39 -16.69 -12.70 0.50
C LYS A 39 -17.30 -13.90 -0.20
N ASN A 40 -17.36 -13.88 -1.55
CA ASN A 40 -17.91 -14.98 -2.33
C ASN A 40 -17.13 -16.30 -2.23
N ILE A 41 -15.85 -16.24 -1.88
CA ILE A 41 -15.02 -17.44 -1.70
C ILE A 41 -15.22 -17.96 -0.27
N ILE A 42 -15.20 -17.06 0.70
CA ILE A 42 -15.37 -17.42 2.11
C ILE A 42 -16.77 -17.95 2.39
N SER A 43 -17.82 -17.36 1.76
CA SER A 43 -19.20 -17.84 1.92
C SER A 43 -19.44 -19.28 1.42
N LYS A 44 -18.50 -19.84 0.67
CA LYS A 44 -18.53 -21.26 0.23
C LYS A 44 -17.83 -22.20 1.21
N LEU A 45 -17.18 -21.68 2.24
CA LEU A 45 -16.61 -22.48 3.29
C LEU A 45 -17.71 -22.89 4.27
N GLU A 46 -17.64 -24.11 4.78
CA GLU A 46 -18.57 -24.59 5.80
C GLU A 46 -18.36 -23.85 7.14
N GLY A 47 -19.46 -23.45 7.78
CA GLY A 47 -19.49 -22.85 9.11
C GLY A 47 -20.33 -21.58 9.20
N ASP A 48 -20.65 -21.16 10.41
CA ASP A 48 -21.32 -19.91 10.70
C ASP A 48 -20.36 -18.72 10.49
N ILE A 49 -20.50 -18.05 9.37
CA ILE A 49 -19.64 -16.94 8.98
C ILE A 49 -20.42 -15.65 8.98
N GLU A 50 -20.09 -14.76 9.89
CA GLU A 50 -20.61 -13.40 9.91
C GLU A 50 -19.69 -12.46 9.13
N PHE A 51 -20.26 -11.66 8.22
CA PHE A 51 -19.53 -10.67 7.45
C PHE A 51 -19.81 -9.27 7.97
N ILE A 52 -18.82 -8.69 8.64
CA ILE A 52 -18.88 -7.30 9.11
C ILE A 52 -18.16 -6.41 8.09
N ASN A 53 -18.91 -5.61 7.36
CA ASN A 53 -18.36 -4.61 6.46
C ASN A 53 -18.09 -3.31 7.23
N LYS A 54 -16.89 -2.77 7.05
CA LYS A 54 -16.55 -1.41 7.48
C LYS A 54 -15.98 -0.65 6.31
N ASP A 55 -16.68 0.39 5.91
CA ASP A 55 -16.19 1.31 4.90
C ASP A 55 -15.06 2.16 5.44
N ARG A 56 -14.20 2.63 4.56
CA ARG A 56 -13.19 3.62 4.92
C ARG A 56 -13.92 4.93 5.28
N LEU A 57 -13.61 5.46 6.46
CA LEU A 57 -14.23 6.70 6.96
C LEU A 57 -13.65 7.96 6.31
N SER A 58 -12.49 7.87 5.66
CA SER A 58 -11.78 8.98 5.02
C SER A 58 -11.68 8.77 3.51
N LYS A 59 -11.68 9.85 2.76
CA LYS A 59 -11.50 9.80 1.31
C LYS A 59 -10.02 9.59 0.94
N LEU A 60 -9.77 9.07 -0.24
CA LEU A 60 -8.47 9.03 -0.87
C LEU A 60 -8.57 9.86 -2.15
N ILE A 61 -7.73 10.88 -2.29
CA ILE A 61 -7.85 11.90 -3.34
C ILE A 61 -6.57 11.92 -4.18
N TYR A 62 -6.71 11.86 -5.50
CA TYR A 62 -5.59 12.01 -6.41
C TYR A 62 -5.19 13.48 -6.56
N THR A 63 -3.91 13.80 -6.33
CA THR A 63 -3.39 15.17 -6.37
C THR A 63 -2.53 15.48 -7.59
N GLY A 64 -2.48 14.56 -8.56
CA GLY A 64 -1.70 14.72 -9.77
C GLY A 64 -0.19 14.60 -9.56
N HIS A 65 0.57 15.23 -10.46
CA HIS A 65 2.03 15.27 -10.41
C HIS A 65 2.55 16.47 -9.61
N LYS A 66 3.41 16.20 -8.62
CA LYS A 66 4.12 17.22 -7.85
C LYS A 66 5.63 16.98 -7.94
N LYS A 67 6.43 18.03 -8.13
CA LYS A 67 7.90 17.93 -8.00
C LYS A 67 8.28 17.55 -6.56
N ILE A 68 9.32 16.74 -6.36
CA ILE A 68 9.77 16.31 -5.01
C ILE A 68 10.00 17.50 -4.08
N SER A 69 10.53 18.61 -4.62
CA SER A 69 10.76 19.85 -3.86
C SER A 69 9.47 20.52 -3.34
N ARG A 70 8.31 20.19 -3.93
CA ARG A 70 7.00 20.75 -3.57
C ARG A 70 6.10 19.79 -2.81
N ILE A 71 6.58 18.59 -2.53
CA ILE A 71 5.83 17.62 -1.70
C ILE A 71 5.75 18.18 -0.27
N GLU A 72 4.57 18.09 0.30
CA GLU A 72 4.28 18.58 1.66
C GLU A 72 4.88 17.65 2.72
N THR A 73 4.95 18.11 3.96
CA THR A 73 5.35 17.32 5.12
C THR A 73 4.40 16.14 5.35
N LYS A 74 4.77 15.20 6.19
CA LYS A 74 4.03 13.95 6.44
C LYS A 74 3.73 13.12 5.18
N SER A 75 4.65 13.18 4.23
CA SER A 75 4.53 12.48 2.94
C SER A 75 5.47 11.29 2.85
N ALA A 76 5.00 10.24 2.18
CA ALA A 76 5.82 9.12 1.77
C ALA A 76 6.03 9.11 0.26
N ILE A 77 7.29 8.99 -0.18
CA ILE A 77 7.65 8.82 -1.58
C ILE A 77 7.99 7.36 -1.81
N ILE A 78 7.34 6.77 -2.81
CA ILE A 78 7.45 5.35 -3.11
C ILE A 78 8.31 5.14 -4.35
N ALA A 79 9.39 4.40 -4.18
CA ALA A 79 10.30 3.98 -5.24
C ALA A 79 10.48 2.45 -5.22
N PHE A 80 10.96 1.86 -6.31
CA PHE A 80 11.02 0.41 -6.45
C PHE A 80 12.44 -0.14 -6.69
N SER A 81 13.45 0.70 -6.61
CA SER A 81 14.85 0.28 -6.55
C SER A 81 15.55 0.89 -5.32
N THR A 82 16.54 0.20 -4.84
CA THR A 82 17.37 0.66 -3.70
C THR A 82 18.08 1.97 -4.04
N GLU A 83 18.61 2.07 -5.24
CA GLU A 83 19.33 3.24 -5.76
C GLU A 83 18.40 4.46 -5.78
N GLU A 84 17.19 4.30 -6.29
CA GLU A 84 16.19 5.37 -6.36
C GLU A 84 15.77 5.83 -4.96
N VAL A 85 15.55 4.90 -4.03
CA VAL A 85 15.22 5.23 -2.63
C VAL A 85 16.30 6.10 -2.01
N TYR A 86 17.57 5.72 -2.14
CA TYR A 86 18.68 6.50 -1.59
C TYR A 86 18.88 7.84 -2.31
N ALA A 87 18.73 7.89 -3.63
CA ALA A 87 18.82 9.13 -4.40
C ALA A 87 17.73 10.15 -3.97
N ILE A 88 16.50 9.70 -3.80
CA ILE A 88 15.39 10.54 -3.33
C ILE A 88 15.63 10.99 -1.88
N ALA A 89 16.04 10.08 -1.00
CA ALA A 89 16.31 10.41 0.39
C ALA A 89 17.43 11.46 0.53
N GLU A 90 18.50 11.31 -0.26
CA GLU A 90 19.59 12.30 -0.30
C GLU A 90 19.16 13.64 -0.86
N PHE A 91 18.31 13.65 -1.90
CA PHE A 91 17.72 14.88 -2.41
C PHE A 91 16.91 15.62 -1.34
N ILE A 92 16.07 14.88 -0.60
CA ILE A 92 15.25 15.44 0.49
C ILE A 92 16.16 15.93 1.63
N ARG A 93 17.20 15.18 1.98
CA ARG A 93 18.17 15.58 3.01
C ARG A 93 18.80 16.94 2.69
N ARG A 94 19.16 17.17 1.45
CA ARG A 94 19.78 18.45 1.02
C ARG A 94 18.81 19.62 1.02
N GLN A 95 17.53 19.40 0.77
CA GLN A 95 16.56 20.48 0.55
C GLN A 95 15.55 20.66 1.69
N LYS A 96 15.28 19.63 2.45
CA LYS A 96 14.14 19.57 3.37
C LYS A 96 14.47 18.96 4.75
N GLY A 97 15.74 18.82 5.09
CA GLY A 97 16.16 18.39 6.42
C GLY A 97 16.37 16.89 6.59
N GLY A 98 15.69 16.05 5.84
CA GLY A 98 15.90 14.61 5.90
C GLY A 98 14.67 13.77 5.63
N ALA A 99 14.89 12.47 5.47
CA ALA A 99 13.83 11.48 5.29
C ALA A 99 14.19 10.17 5.98
N ALA A 100 13.22 9.52 6.57
CA ALA A 100 13.37 8.13 7.00
C ALA A 100 13.27 7.18 5.79
N ILE A 101 13.96 6.04 5.86
CA ILE A 101 14.00 5.06 4.78
C ILE A 101 13.39 3.75 5.24
N VAL A 102 12.42 3.22 4.48
CA VAL A 102 11.79 1.93 4.76
C VAL A 102 11.80 1.04 3.54
N MET A 103 12.60 -0.02 3.61
CA MET A 103 12.73 -1.03 2.55
C MET A 103 12.63 -2.44 3.11
N GLY A 104 12.22 -3.38 2.26
CA GLY A 104 12.14 -4.80 2.60
C GLY A 104 13.50 -5.42 2.97
N SER A 105 14.57 -4.93 2.35
CA SER A 105 15.96 -5.37 2.57
C SER A 105 16.57 -4.95 3.92
N LEU A 106 15.97 -3.96 4.60
CA LEU A 106 16.44 -3.53 5.91
C LEU A 106 16.14 -4.57 7.00
N SER A 107 17.06 -4.71 7.94
CA SER A 107 16.83 -5.52 9.14
C SER A 107 15.59 -4.99 9.91
N PRO A 108 14.86 -5.85 10.64
CA PRO A 108 13.73 -5.41 11.45
C PRO A 108 14.10 -4.27 12.42
N LYS A 109 15.28 -4.37 13.06
CA LYS A 109 15.78 -3.35 13.99
C LYS A 109 15.98 -2.00 13.29
N THR A 110 16.70 -1.99 12.18
CA THR A 110 16.95 -0.76 11.40
C THR A 110 15.65 -0.15 10.90
N ARG A 111 14.73 -0.99 10.41
CA ARG A 111 13.42 -0.53 9.94
C ARG A 111 12.62 0.13 11.05
N ASN A 112 12.60 -0.46 12.25
CA ASN A 112 11.90 0.11 13.40
C ASN A 112 12.50 1.45 13.79
N SER A 113 13.83 1.59 13.82
CA SER A 113 14.49 2.87 14.10
C SER A 113 14.14 3.95 13.06
N GLN A 114 14.03 3.58 11.77
CA GLN A 114 13.62 4.53 10.73
C GLN A 114 12.15 4.96 10.89
N VAL A 115 11.29 4.03 11.29
CA VAL A 115 9.88 4.34 11.60
C VAL A 115 9.78 5.28 12.79
N GLU A 116 10.55 5.02 13.84
CA GLU A 116 10.61 5.86 15.04
C GLU A 116 11.08 7.27 14.70
N LEU A 117 12.12 7.41 13.88
CA LEU A 117 12.63 8.70 13.39
C LEU A 117 11.55 9.54 12.68
N TYR A 118 10.67 8.89 11.91
CA TYR A 118 9.55 9.55 11.26
C TYR A 118 8.41 9.86 12.24
N GLN A 119 8.12 8.94 13.17
CA GLN A 119 7.01 9.11 14.12
C GLN A 119 7.31 10.15 15.21
N SER A 120 8.59 10.30 15.60
CA SER A 120 9.03 11.34 16.54
C SER A 120 8.93 12.74 15.94
N GLY A 121 8.84 12.86 14.61
CA GLY A 121 8.86 14.14 13.91
C GLY A 121 10.27 14.70 13.68
N ASP A 122 11.31 13.91 13.91
CA ASP A 122 12.69 14.31 13.59
C ASP A 122 12.89 14.50 12.09
N VAL A 123 12.09 13.78 11.29
CA VAL A 123 11.99 13.98 9.84
C VAL A 123 10.52 13.96 9.40
N ASP A 124 10.21 14.83 8.44
CA ASP A 124 8.84 15.00 7.91
C ASP A 124 8.53 14.10 6.70
N TYR A 125 9.54 13.42 6.17
CA TYR A 125 9.44 12.66 4.93
C TYR A 125 9.84 11.21 5.14
N LEU A 126 9.19 10.34 4.38
CA LEU A 126 9.52 8.94 4.29
C LEU A 126 9.83 8.58 2.85
N VAL A 127 10.89 7.82 2.61
CA VAL A 127 11.14 7.20 1.32
C VAL A 127 11.08 5.70 1.49
N ALA A 128 10.21 5.04 0.74
CA ALA A 128 9.96 3.63 0.96
C ALA A 128 9.74 2.85 -0.36
N THR A 129 9.92 1.54 -0.26
CA THR A 129 9.42 0.62 -1.28
C THR A 129 7.97 0.20 -0.96
N ASP A 130 7.40 -0.72 -1.72
CA ASP A 130 6.12 -1.37 -1.41
C ASP A 130 6.09 -2.05 -0.02
N ALA A 131 7.25 -2.21 0.61
CA ALA A 131 7.37 -2.62 2.02
C ALA A 131 6.62 -1.71 3.00
N ILE A 132 6.27 -0.46 2.63
CA ILE A 132 5.41 0.44 3.40
C ILE A 132 4.04 -0.21 3.68
N GLY A 133 3.59 -1.11 2.81
CA GLY A 133 2.37 -1.91 2.98
C GLY A 133 2.43 -2.92 4.12
N MET A 134 3.61 -3.25 4.64
CA MET A 134 3.80 -4.32 5.60
C MET A 134 3.86 -3.80 7.05
N ARG A 135 2.75 -3.91 7.78
CA ARG A 135 2.68 -3.80 9.25
C ARG A 135 3.22 -2.53 9.90
N ILE A 136 3.43 -1.45 9.18
CA ILE A 136 3.95 -0.22 9.74
C ILE A 136 2.79 0.76 9.90
N ASN A 137 2.58 1.18 11.14
CA ASN A 137 1.54 2.11 11.51
C ASN A 137 2.15 3.51 11.56
N MET A 138 2.09 4.25 10.47
CA MET A 138 2.64 5.60 10.35
C MET A 138 1.55 6.60 10.00
N ASP A 139 1.69 7.82 10.49
CA ASP A 139 0.81 8.94 10.18
C ASP A 139 1.28 9.59 8.86
N ILE A 140 0.75 9.12 7.75
CA ILE A 140 1.08 9.58 6.40
C ILE A 140 -0.15 10.28 5.84
N GLU A 141 -0.01 11.52 5.42
CA GLU A 141 -1.08 12.31 4.81
C GLU A 141 -1.09 12.17 3.29
N GLN A 142 0.10 12.06 2.67
CA GLN A 142 0.25 11.93 1.22
C GLN A 142 1.22 10.83 0.83
N ILE A 143 0.86 10.10 -0.23
CA ILE A 143 1.74 9.14 -0.91
C ILE A 143 2.02 9.61 -2.33
N SER A 144 3.30 9.68 -2.70
CA SER A 144 3.75 10.08 -4.03
C SER A 144 4.60 8.98 -4.66
N PHE A 145 4.18 8.48 -5.82
CA PHE A 145 4.91 7.45 -6.55
C PHE A 145 5.98 8.10 -7.45
N SER A 146 7.24 7.76 -7.27
CA SER A 146 8.32 8.16 -8.18
C SER A 146 8.39 7.28 -9.42
N SER A 147 7.80 6.08 -9.34
CA SER A 147 7.66 5.14 -10.44
C SER A 147 6.39 4.31 -10.25
N LEU A 148 5.76 3.93 -11.36
CA LEU A 148 4.66 2.95 -11.42
C LEU A 148 5.13 1.60 -11.98
N LYS A 149 6.45 1.39 -12.05
CA LYS A 149 7.05 0.14 -12.52
C LYS A 149 7.89 -0.48 -11.42
N LYS A 150 7.82 -1.80 -11.29
CA LYS A 150 8.68 -2.55 -10.37
C LYS A 150 9.25 -3.79 -11.04
N PHE A 151 10.40 -4.22 -10.55
CA PHE A 151 10.98 -5.51 -10.90
C PHE A 151 10.32 -6.61 -10.05
N ASP A 152 9.80 -7.65 -10.67
CA ASP A 152 9.07 -8.73 -10.00
C ASP A 152 9.93 -9.98 -9.74
N GLY A 153 11.25 -9.84 -9.88
CA GLY A 153 12.22 -10.94 -9.81
C GLY A 153 12.59 -11.54 -11.18
N LYS A 154 11.79 -11.28 -12.22
CA LYS A 154 12.02 -11.79 -13.60
C LYS A 154 12.06 -10.65 -14.61
N LYS A 155 11.14 -9.70 -14.51
CA LYS A 155 11.02 -8.57 -15.45
C LYS A 155 10.49 -7.32 -14.76
N THR A 156 10.77 -6.18 -15.36
CA THR A 156 10.12 -4.91 -14.97
C THR A 156 8.72 -4.87 -15.53
N ARG A 157 7.73 -4.61 -14.70
CA ARG A 157 6.33 -4.50 -15.07
C ARG A 157 5.66 -3.29 -14.43
N LYS A 158 4.58 -2.80 -15.04
CA LYS A 158 3.70 -1.79 -14.42
C LYS A 158 3.04 -2.37 -13.15
N LEU A 159 2.85 -1.53 -12.16
CA LEU A 159 2.06 -1.86 -10.98
C LEU A 159 0.62 -2.11 -11.39
N ARG A 160 -0.01 -3.07 -10.73
CA ARG A 160 -1.45 -3.28 -10.86
C ARG A 160 -2.19 -2.22 -10.07
N THR A 161 -3.38 -1.83 -10.50
CA THR A 161 -4.24 -0.90 -9.77
C THR A 161 -4.44 -1.29 -8.31
N THR A 162 -4.57 -2.60 -8.03
CA THR A 162 -4.66 -3.13 -6.66
C THR A 162 -3.40 -2.89 -5.82
N GLU A 163 -2.21 -2.95 -6.42
CA GLU A 163 -0.95 -2.66 -5.73
C GLU A 163 -0.86 -1.16 -5.42
N ILE A 164 -1.21 -0.31 -6.40
CA ILE A 164 -1.26 1.14 -6.20
C ILE A 164 -2.27 1.48 -5.09
N SER A 165 -3.48 0.93 -5.13
CA SER A 165 -4.51 1.14 -4.11
C SER A 165 -4.06 0.71 -2.71
N GLN A 166 -3.36 -0.41 -2.57
CA GLN A 166 -2.84 -0.88 -1.28
C GLN A 166 -1.79 0.04 -0.69
N ILE A 167 -0.94 0.60 -1.55
CA ILE A 167 0.11 1.55 -1.14
C ILE A 167 -0.53 2.91 -0.85
N ALA A 168 -1.29 3.48 -1.79
CA ALA A 168 -1.97 4.76 -1.67
C ALA A 168 -2.93 4.79 -0.47
N GLY A 169 -3.60 3.67 -0.21
CA GLY A 169 -4.49 3.51 0.93
C GLY A 169 -3.83 3.63 2.32
N ARG A 170 -2.50 3.79 2.37
CA ARG A 170 -1.76 4.12 3.60
C ARG A 170 -1.81 5.61 3.93
N ALA A 171 -2.14 6.46 2.96
CA ALA A 171 -2.38 7.87 3.21
C ALA A 171 -3.74 8.09 3.89
N GLY A 172 -3.77 9.01 4.81
CA GLY A 172 -4.95 9.33 5.61
C GLY A 172 -5.32 8.24 6.62
N ARG A 173 -5.84 8.65 7.75
CA ARG A 173 -6.22 7.73 8.81
C ARG A 173 -7.51 8.15 9.48
N TYR A 174 -8.33 7.16 9.81
CA TYR A 174 -9.59 7.35 10.53
C TYR A 174 -10.48 8.36 9.83
N LYS A 175 -10.48 9.62 10.30
CA LYS A 175 -11.28 10.71 9.77
C LYS A 175 -10.51 11.66 8.86
N ASN A 176 -9.18 11.49 8.76
CA ASN A 176 -8.35 12.35 7.92
C ASN A 176 -8.28 11.79 6.51
N ASP A 177 -8.66 12.59 5.54
CA ASP A 177 -8.54 12.24 4.13
C ASP A 177 -7.08 12.01 3.77
N GLY A 178 -6.83 11.06 2.88
CA GLY A 178 -5.50 10.78 2.36
C GLY A 178 -5.35 11.32 0.94
N ALA A 179 -4.13 11.72 0.61
CA ALA A 179 -3.79 12.14 -0.73
C ALA A 179 -2.82 11.15 -1.38
N PHE A 180 -2.92 10.99 -2.70
CA PHE A 180 -1.91 10.26 -3.46
C PHE A 180 -1.66 10.93 -4.80
N GLY A 181 -0.47 10.71 -5.36
CA GLY A 181 -0.08 11.30 -6.63
C GLY A 181 1.22 10.70 -7.14
N VAL A 182 1.80 11.34 -8.13
CA VAL A 182 3.06 10.94 -8.73
C VAL A 182 4.10 12.06 -8.63
N THR A 183 5.38 11.72 -8.72
CA THR A 183 6.48 12.67 -8.60
C THR A 183 7.67 12.27 -9.49
N GLY A 184 8.67 13.12 -9.58
CA GLY A 184 9.86 12.86 -10.41
C GLY A 184 9.50 12.79 -11.89
N ASP A 185 10.00 11.77 -12.56
CA ASP A 185 9.73 11.49 -13.98
C ASP A 185 8.54 10.53 -14.19
N CYS A 186 7.79 10.24 -13.12
CA CYS A 186 6.63 9.37 -13.20
C CYS A 186 5.49 10.03 -13.96
N GLN A 187 4.93 9.33 -14.93
CA GLN A 187 3.76 9.78 -15.67
C GLN A 187 2.52 9.77 -14.77
N ASN A 188 1.58 10.67 -15.06
CA ASN A 188 0.28 10.67 -14.38
C ASN A 188 -0.46 9.33 -14.61
N LEU A 189 -1.31 9.01 -13.65
CA LEU A 189 -2.26 7.92 -13.79
C LEU A 189 -3.37 8.29 -14.78
N GLU A 190 -3.90 7.31 -15.48
CA GLU A 190 -5.07 7.47 -16.32
C GLU A 190 -6.33 7.71 -15.45
N VAL A 191 -7.29 8.44 -16.00
CA VAL A 191 -8.53 8.81 -15.28
C VAL A 191 -9.25 7.57 -14.73
N ASP A 192 -9.39 6.53 -15.56
CA ASP A 192 -10.01 5.27 -15.15
C ASP A 192 -9.24 4.55 -14.03
N GLU A 193 -7.90 4.66 -14.03
CA GLU A 193 -7.07 4.10 -12.95
C GLU A 193 -7.30 4.88 -11.65
N ILE A 194 -7.36 6.21 -11.73
CA ILE A 194 -7.61 7.09 -10.58
C ILE A 194 -8.96 6.77 -9.95
N GLU A 195 -10.03 6.75 -10.75
CA GLU A 195 -11.38 6.42 -10.27
C GLU A 195 -11.42 5.04 -9.59
N ARG A 196 -10.76 4.04 -10.19
CA ARG A 196 -10.67 2.70 -9.58
C ARG A 196 -9.91 2.70 -8.27
N ILE A 197 -8.86 3.50 -8.12
CA ILE A 197 -8.07 3.59 -6.89
C ILE A 197 -8.89 4.29 -5.81
N GLU A 198 -9.51 5.41 -6.12
CA GLU A 198 -10.34 6.18 -5.19
C GLU A 198 -11.57 5.39 -4.73
N THR A 199 -12.23 4.67 -5.66
CA THR A 199 -13.42 3.86 -5.37
C THR A 199 -13.08 2.44 -4.91
N CYS A 200 -11.94 1.86 -5.29
CA CYS A 200 -11.57 0.47 -4.96
C CYS A 200 -11.33 0.27 -3.45
N LEU A 201 -11.14 1.34 -2.70
CA LEU A 201 -11.18 1.30 -1.24
C LEU A 201 -12.63 1.27 -0.71
N LEU A 202 -13.59 1.61 -1.55
CA LEU A 202 -15.03 1.59 -1.24
C LEU A 202 -15.72 0.34 -1.83
N TYR A 203 -15.31 -0.10 -3.03
CA TYR A 203 -15.93 -1.24 -3.72
C TYR A 203 -14.91 -2.06 -4.52
N THR A 204 -14.82 -3.32 -4.24
CA THR A 204 -14.26 -4.29 -5.16
C THR A 204 -15.41 -4.86 -5.99
N SER A 205 -15.68 -4.22 -7.12
CA SER A 205 -16.63 -4.75 -8.10
C SER A 205 -16.06 -6.02 -8.76
N PRO A 206 -16.87 -7.05 -9.02
CA PRO A 206 -16.41 -8.21 -9.76
C PRO A 206 -16.08 -7.80 -11.19
N SER A 207 -14.91 -8.20 -11.66
CA SER A 207 -14.52 -8.10 -13.06
C SER A 207 -15.62 -8.70 -13.94
N GLN A 208 -16.23 -7.88 -14.80
CA GLN A 208 -16.96 -8.38 -15.95
C GLN A 208 -15.97 -9.23 -16.76
N ARG A 209 -16.29 -10.49 -16.92
CA ARG A 209 -15.68 -11.32 -17.95
C ARG A 209 -16.27 -10.86 -19.26
N ASP A 210 -15.45 -10.30 -20.10
CA ASP A 210 -15.79 -10.19 -21.50
C ASP A 210 -15.96 -11.60 -22.04
N SER A 211 -17.13 -11.82 -22.59
CA SER A 211 -17.57 -13.01 -23.34
C SER A 211 -16.83 -13.10 -24.67
#